data_3f241d480ebfa74f4e30fc91af34fe99
#
_entry.id   3f241d480ebfa74f4e30fc91af34fe99
#
_cell.length_a   1.000
_cell.length_b   1.000
_cell.length_c   1.000
_cell.angle_alpha   90.00
_cell.angle_beta   90.00
_cell.angle_gamma   90.00
#
_symmetry.space_group_name_H-M   'P 1'
#
loop_
_entity.id
_entity.type
_entity.pdbx_description
1 polymer ?
#
loop_
_entity_poly.entity_id
_entity_poly.type
_entity_poly.pdbx_seq_one_letter_code
_entity_poly.pdbx_strand_id
1 'polypeptide(L)'
;GEDRIEFKNAMKDLGIGMPRSEVAYTIDEAVKIAEELKYPVVLRPAYTMGGAGGGMVYNVDELKVVCERGLQASLVGQVLVEECIFGWEELELEVVRDADNNKITVCFIENIDPIGVHTGDSFCSAPMLTIPEDVQKELQEMSYRIIESIEVIGGCNCQFARNPETGRIVVIEINPRTSRSSALASKATGFPIAFVSALLACGLTLGDIPCGKYGTLDKYYPDGDYIVIKFARWAFEKFKGAEDKLGTQMRAVGEVMSIGK
;
A
#
# COMPACT_ATOMS: atom_id res chain seq x y z
N GLY A 1 12.39 0.05 2.02
CA GLY A 1 11.08 -0.53 1.79
C GLY A 1 11.00 -2.06 1.94
N GLU A 2 12.09 -2.80 1.71
CA GLU A 2 12.04 -4.28 1.76
C GLU A 2 12.23 -4.84 3.18
N ASP A 3 13.01 -4.16 4.02
CA ASP A 3 13.17 -4.55 5.43
C ASP A 3 12.00 -4.03 6.27
N ARG A 4 11.16 -4.96 6.75
CA ARG A 4 9.97 -4.64 7.54
C ARG A 4 10.29 -4.09 8.92
N ILE A 5 11.41 -4.50 9.53
CA ILE A 5 11.81 -4.05 10.86
C ILE A 5 12.31 -2.61 10.78
N GLU A 6 13.18 -2.32 9.81
CA GLU A 6 13.64 -0.95 9.55
C GLU A 6 12.48 -0.02 9.20
N PHE A 7 11.56 -0.49 8.35
CA PHE A 7 10.36 0.27 8.01
C PHE A 7 9.49 0.55 9.24
N LYS A 8 9.25 -0.46 10.09
CA LYS A 8 8.49 -0.30 11.35
C LYS A 8 9.15 0.73 12.28
N ASN A 9 10.47 0.68 12.43
CA ASN A 9 11.20 1.63 13.25
C ASN A 9 11.10 3.06 12.69
N ALA A 10 11.28 3.23 11.39
CA ALA A 10 11.14 4.52 10.72
C ALA A 10 9.73 5.11 10.90
N MET A 11 8.67 4.30 10.75
CA MET A 11 7.30 4.76 10.97
C MET A 11 7.05 5.13 12.43
N LYS A 12 7.60 4.37 13.37
CA LYS A 12 7.53 4.68 14.81
C LYS A 12 8.19 6.02 15.13
N ASP A 13 9.37 6.28 14.58
CA ASP A 13 10.11 7.53 14.78
C ASP A 13 9.35 8.73 14.23
N LEU A 14 8.61 8.52 13.14
CA LEU A 14 7.70 9.52 12.57
C LEU A 14 6.37 9.64 13.32
N GLY A 15 6.07 8.76 14.27
CA GLY A 15 4.76 8.70 14.93
C GLY A 15 3.62 8.31 13.98
N ILE A 16 3.92 7.59 12.90
CA ILE A 16 2.93 7.07 11.94
C ILE A 16 2.54 5.66 12.36
N GLY A 17 1.23 5.41 12.45
CA GLY A 17 0.69 4.11 12.84
C GLY A 17 0.98 3.03 11.80
N MET A 18 1.29 1.83 12.29
CA MET A 18 1.34 0.59 11.52
C MET A 18 0.41 -0.44 12.15
N PRO A 19 0.01 -1.51 11.44
CA PRO A 19 -0.60 -2.65 12.09
C PRO A 19 0.27 -3.14 13.24
N ARG A 20 -0.34 -3.38 14.39
CA ARG A 20 0.40 -3.89 15.57
C ARG A 20 0.96 -5.27 15.23
N SER A 21 2.21 -5.49 15.51
CA SER A 21 2.86 -6.76 15.18
C SER A 21 4.05 -7.02 16.09
N GLU A 22 4.28 -8.30 16.36
CA GLU A 22 5.41 -8.78 17.15
C GLU A 22 6.01 -10.03 16.50
N VAL A 23 7.31 -10.25 16.70
CA VAL A 23 8.02 -11.42 16.19
C VAL A 23 7.93 -12.54 17.23
N ALA A 24 7.61 -13.75 16.78
CA ALA A 24 7.62 -14.97 17.57
C ALA A 24 8.64 -15.95 17.00
N TYR A 25 9.40 -16.60 17.87
CA TYR A 25 10.35 -17.65 17.56
C TYR A 25 9.82 -19.04 17.98
N THR A 26 8.77 -19.05 18.78
CA THR A 26 8.10 -20.26 19.26
C THR A 26 6.60 -20.14 19.12
N ILE A 27 5.90 -21.30 19.13
CA ILE A 27 4.43 -21.34 19.12
C ILE A 27 3.85 -20.67 20.37
N ASP A 28 4.47 -20.87 21.53
CA ASP A 28 3.98 -20.28 22.78
C ASP A 28 4.09 -18.75 22.79
N GLU A 29 5.17 -18.20 22.23
CA GLU A 29 5.28 -16.76 22.04
C GLU A 29 4.21 -16.23 21.08
N ALA A 30 3.98 -16.92 19.96
CA ALA A 30 2.95 -16.54 19.00
C ALA A 30 1.54 -16.55 19.61
N VAL A 31 1.24 -17.52 20.47
CA VAL A 31 -0.05 -17.60 21.18
C VAL A 31 -0.24 -16.37 22.08
N LYS A 32 0.76 -16.03 22.90
CA LYS A 32 0.70 -14.84 23.77
C LYS A 32 0.47 -13.55 23.00
N ILE A 33 1.22 -13.36 21.93
CA ILE A 33 1.08 -12.18 21.06
C ILE A 33 -0.33 -12.12 20.46
N ALA A 34 -0.83 -13.24 19.96
CA ALA A 34 -2.17 -13.31 19.37
C ALA A 34 -3.30 -13.02 20.38
N GLU A 35 -3.15 -13.45 21.64
CA GLU A 35 -4.09 -13.14 22.71
C GLU A 35 -4.12 -11.64 23.01
N GLU A 36 -2.97 -10.96 23.00
CA GLU A 36 -2.87 -9.52 23.20
C GLU A 36 -3.45 -8.72 22.02
N LEU A 37 -3.17 -9.17 20.77
CA LEU A 37 -3.68 -8.54 19.56
C LEU A 37 -5.17 -8.81 19.35
N LYS A 38 -5.70 -9.89 19.88
CA LYS A 38 -7.03 -10.48 19.69
C LYS A 38 -7.21 -11.06 18.29
N TYR A 39 -7.85 -12.24 18.26
CA TYR A 39 -8.17 -12.92 17.00
C TYR A 39 -9.24 -12.17 16.20
N PRO A 40 -9.21 -12.25 14.85
CA PRO A 40 -8.23 -12.95 14.04
C PRO A 40 -6.88 -12.22 13.98
N VAL A 41 -5.78 -12.95 13.78
CA VAL A 41 -4.45 -12.42 13.53
C VAL A 41 -3.87 -12.98 12.24
N VAL A 42 -2.87 -12.30 11.69
CA VAL A 42 -2.16 -12.74 10.48
C VAL A 42 -0.76 -13.20 10.85
N LEU A 43 -0.40 -14.39 10.41
CA LEU A 43 0.96 -14.93 10.56
C LEU A 43 1.73 -14.75 9.26
N ARG A 44 2.95 -14.20 9.35
CA ARG A 44 3.85 -14.02 8.22
C ARG A 44 5.23 -14.55 8.56
N PRO A 45 5.63 -15.70 8.00
CA PRO A 45 6.99 -16.20 8.16
C PRO A 45 8.00 -15.22 7.58
N ALA A 46 9.11 -14.99 8.28
CA ALA A 46 10.14 -14.10 7.80
C ALA A 46 10.98 -14.80 6.70
N TYR A 47 11.39 -14.01 5.70
CA TYR A 47 12.26 -14.44 4.60
C TYR A 47 11.74 -15.67 3.84
N THR A 48 10.43 -15.69 3.53
CA THR A 48 9.85 -16.73 2.67
C THR A 48 9.53 -16.17 1.29
N MET A 49 9.64 -17.03 0.26
CA MET A 49 9.26 -16.66 -1.10
C MET A 49 7.75 -16.77 -1.28
N GLY A 50 7.13 -15.71 -1.81
CA GLY A 50 5.71 -15.69 -2.17
C GLY A 50 4.72 -15.83 -1.01
N GLY A 51 5.13 -15.52 0.24
CA GLY A 51 4.24 -15.59 1.40
C GLY A 51 3.92 -17.03 1.86
N ALA A 52 4.72 -17.99 1.47
CA ALA A 52 4.51 -19.40 1.83
C ALA A 52 4.53 -19.61 3.36
N GLY A 53 3.63 -20.45 3.86
CA GLY A 53 3.55 -20.84 5.27
C GLY A 53 2.84 -19.85 6.20
N GLY A 54 2.42 -18.69 5.69
CA GLY A 54 1.63 -17.70 6.44
C GLY A 54 0.13 -17.83 6.19
N GLY A 55 -0.65 -17.02 6.91
CA GLY A 55 -2.09 -16.93 6.72
C GLY A 55 -2.80 -16.26 7.88
N MET A 56 -4.10 -16.03 7.68
CA MET A 56 -4.99 -15.55 8.72
C MET A 56 -5.48 -16.70 9.59
N VAL A 57 -5.51 -16.50 10.89
CA VAL A 57 -5.96 -17.50 11.88
C VAL A 57 -6.99 -16.89 12.82
N TYR A 58 -8.01 -17.66 13.13
CA TYR A 58 -9.17 -17.21 13.89
C TYR A 58 -9.19 -17.68 15.34
N ASN A 59 -8.35 -18.64 15.67
CA ASN A 59 -8.29 -19.26 17.01
C ASN A 59 -6.90 -19.86 17.28
N VAL A 60 -6.67 -20.28 18.51
CA VAL A 60 -5.40 -20.84 18.96
C VAL A 60 -5.02 -22.15 18.26
N ASP A 61 -5.99 -22.98 17.91
CA ASP A 61 -5.70 -24.28 17.27
C ASP A 61 -5.22 -24.07 15.84
N GLU A 62 -5.86 -23.19 15.07
CA GLU A 62 -5.40 -22.77 13.76
C GLU A 62 -4.02 -22.11 13.84
N LEU A 63 -3.82 -21.25 14.85
CA LEU A 63 -2.53 -20.56 15.04
C LEU A 63 -1.40 -21.56 15.22
N LYS A 64 -1.54 -22.56 16.05
CA LYS A 64 -0.50 -23.58 16.29
C LYS A 64 -0.09 -24.26 15.01
N VAL A 65 -1.05 -24.68 14.17
CA VAL A 65 -0.79 -25.36 12.89
C VAL A 65 -0.09 -24.45 11.89
N VAL A 66 -0.57 -23.21 11.74
CA VAL A 66 0.02 -22.25 10.78
C VAL A 66 1.37 -21.76 11.26
N CYS A 67 1.53 -21.52 12.57
CA CYS A 67 2.78 -21.07 13.16
C CYS A 67 3.88 -22.13 13.02
N GLU A 68 3.59 -23.39 13.27
CA GLU A 68 4.54 -24.49 13.09
C GLU A 68 5.05 -24.54 11.64
N ARG A 69 4.14 -24.51 10.67
CA ARG A 69 4.49 -24.43 9.24
C ARG A 69 5.33 -23.19 8.93
N GLY A 70 4.95 -22.04 9.49
CA GLY A 70 5.64 -20.77 9.28
C GLY A 70 7.06 -20.80 9.82
N LEU A 71 7.28 -21.31 11.02
CA LEU A 71 8.60 -21.46 11.63
C LEU A 71 9.50 -22.40 10.82
N GLN A 72 8.94 -23.49 10.27
CA GLN A 72 9.67 -24.43 9.41
C GLN A 72 10.01 -23.82 8.04
N ALA A 73 9.12 -23.01 7.48
CA ALA A 73 9.32 -22.33 6.21
C ALA A 73 10.29 -21.16 6.28
N SER A 74 10.41 -20.51 7.45
CA SER A 74 11.28 -19.37 7.65
C SER A 74 12.76 -19.79 7.73
N LEU A 75 13.60 -19.16 6.90
CA LEU A 75 15.05 -19.40 6.91
C LEU A 75 15.74 -19.05 8.23
N VAL A 76 15.10 -18.21 9.03
CA VAL A 76 15.63 -17.72 10.33
C VAL A 76 14.77 -18.19 11.51
N GLY A 77 13.80 -19.07 11.28
CA GLY A 77 12.96 -19.65 12.32
C GLY A 77 12.11 -18.63 13.07
N GLN A 78 11.58 -17.62 12.40
CA GLN A 78 10.74 -16.60 13.01
C GLN A 78 9.46 -16.31 12.21
N VAL A 79 8.39 -15.98 12.92
CA VAL A 79 7.09 -15.62 12.37
C VAL A 79 6.66 -14.29 12.95
N LEU A 80 6.21 -13.36 12.11
CA LEU A 80 5.55 -12.15 12.52
C LEU A 80 4.08 -12.45 12.80
N VAL A 81 3.60 -12.11 13.98
CA VAL A 81 2.19 -12.14 14.36
C VAL A 81 1.66 -10.72 14.27
N GLU A 82 0.69 -10.48 13.40
CA GLU A 82 0.20 -9.15 13.06
C GLU A 82 -1.30 -9.04 13.30
N GLU A 83 -1.78 -7.88 13.78
CA GLU A 83 -3.21 -7.61 13.90
C GLU A 83 -3.88 -7.69 12.52
N CYS A 84 -5.08 -8.23 12.50
CA CYS A 84 -5.86 -8.33 11.27
C CYS A 84 -6.53 -7.00 10.97
N ILE A 85 -6.23 -6.44 9.80
CA ILE A 85 -6.87 -5.25 9.26
C ILE A 85 -7.80 -5.57 8.08
N PHE A 86 -8.20 -6.83 7.95
CA PHE A 86 -9.13 -7.27 6.90
C PHE A 86 -10.43 -6.49 6.98
N GLY A 87 -10.94 -6.06 5.84
CA GLY A 87 -12.17 -5.29 5.77
C GLY A 87 -12.01 -3.79 6.01
N TRP A 88 -10.79 -3.31 6.34
CA TRP A 88 -10.54 -1.88 6.41
C TRP A 88 -10.50 -1.28 5.00
N GLU A 89 -10.78 0.01 4.90
CA GLU A 89 -10.64 0.77 3.65
C GLU A 89 -9.18 0.77 3.20
N GLU A 90 -8.94 0.57 1.91
CA GLU A 90 -7.61 0.63 1.32
C GLU A 90 -7.47 1.91 0.49
N LEU A 91 -6.48 2.73 0.85
CA LEU A 91 -6.27 4.06 0.30
C LEU A 91 -4.83 4.20 -0.19
N GLU A 92 -4.65 4.83 -1.35
CA GLU A 92 -3.33 5.00 -1.94
C GLU A 92 -3.09 6.45 -2.36
N LEU A 93 -1.87 6.90 -2.20
CA LEU A 93 -1.40 8.16 -2.77
C LEU A 93 -0.19 7.89 -3.68
N GLU A 94 -0.24 8.49 -4.87
CA GLU A 94 0.93 8.63 -5.73
C GLU A 94 1.52 10.01 -5.50
N VAL A 95 2.73 10.04 -4.98
CA VAL A 95 3.45 11.25 -4.61
C VAL A 95 4.80 11.33 -5.31
N VAL A 96 5.31 12.53 -5.49
CA VAL A 96 6.63 12.77 -6.10
C VAL A 96 7.40 13.75 -5.23
N ARG A 97 8.69 13.48 -5.02
CA ARG A 97 9.63 14.36 -4.31
C ARG A 97 10.91 14.55 -5.12
N ASP A 98 11.45 15.78 -5.12
CA ASP A 98 12.75 16.10 -5.73
C ASP A 98 13.88 16.20 -4.68
N ALA A 99 15.10 16.46 -5.14
CA ALA A 99 16.27 16.59 -4.28
C ALA A 99 16.23 17.82 -3.36
N ASP A 100 15.50 18.86 -3.74
CA ASP A 100 15.30 20.09 -2.94
C ASP A 100 14.14 19.97 -1.94
N ASN A 101 13.61 18.75 -1.75
CA ASN A 101 12.51 18.45 -0.86
C ASN A 101 11.16 19.07 -1.26
N ASN A 102 11.00 19.50 -2.51
CA ASN A 102 9.67 19.82 -3.02
C ASN A 102 8.87 18.53 -3.20
N LYS A 103 7.61 18.57 -2.81
CA LYS A 103 6.70 17.41 -2.81
C LYS A 103 5.37 17.78 -3.43
N ILE A 104 4.84 16.89 -4.25
CA ILE A 104 3.51 17.00 -4.84
C ILE A 104 2.76 15.68 -4.72
N THR A 105 1.44 15.76 -4.65
CA THR A 105 0.55 14.60 -4.78
C THR A 105 0.00 14.57 -6.19
N VAL A 106 0.26 13.47 -6.90
CA VAL A 106 -0.21 13.28 -8.27
C VAL A 106 -1.64 12.81 -8.27
N CYS A 107 -1.99 11.90 -7.38
CA CYS A 107 -3.29 11.26 -7.36
C CYS A 107 -3.63 10.70 -5.98
N PHE A 108 -4.91 10.84 -5.61
CA PHE A 108 -5.54 10.18 -4.47
C PHE A 108 -6.41 9.04 -5.02
N ILE A 109 -6.15 7.82 -4.56
CA ILE A 109 -6.82 6.61 -5.07
C ILE A 109 -7.55 5.92 -3.91
N GLU A 110 -8.82 5.65 -4.11
CA GLU A 110 -9.68 4.87 -3.22
C GLU A 110 -9.93 3.51 -3.82
N ASN A 111 -9.53 2.45 -3.11
CA ASN A 111 -9.90 1.09 -3.49
C ASN A 111 -11.32 0.81 -2.97
N ILE A 112 -12.22 0.38 -3.87
CA ILE A 112 -13.60 0.05 -3.52
C ILE A 112 -13.67 -1.30 -2.80
N ASP A 113 -12.80 -2.23 -3.21
CA ASP A 113 -12.59 -3.47 -2.47
C ASP A 113 -11.78 -3.21 -1.20
N PRO A 114 -12.19 -3.75 -0.06
CA PRO A 114 -11.48 -3.55 1.20
C PRO A 114 -10.15 -4.31 1.25
N ILE A 115 -9.36 -4.01 2.28
CA ILE A 115 -8.15 -4.80 2.61
C ILE A 115 -8.50 -6.29 2.67
N GLY A 116 -7.73 -7.10 1.97
CA GLY A 116 -7.93 -8.53 1.78
C GLY A 116 -8.01 -8.93 0.32
N VAL A 117 -8.35 -7.99 -0.56
CA VAL A 117 -8.22 -8.12 -2.01
C VAL A 117 -6.89 -7.48 -2.43
N HIS A 118 -6.12 -8.16 -3.28
CA HIS A 118 -4.86 -7.61 -3.79
C HIS A 118 -5.12 -6.33 -4.60
N THR A 119 -4.34 -5.27 -4.37
CA THR A 119 -4.51 -3.96 -5.05
C THR A 119 -4.53 -4.06 -6.58
N GLY A 120 -3.79 -5.03 -7.15
CA GLY A 120 -3.83 -5.31 -8.59
C GLY A 120 -5.17 -5.85 -9.10
N ASP A 121 -5.97 -6.45 -8.22
CA ASP A 121 -7.28 -7.05 -8.53
C ASP A 121 -8.44 -6.13 -8.16
N SER A 122 -8.19 -5.17 -7.30
CA SER A 122 -9.21 -4.30 -6.72
C SER A 122 -9.77 -3.35 -7.77
N PHE A 123 -11.05 -3.06 -7.59
CA PHE A 123 -11.76 -1.98 -8.26
C PHE A 123 -11.43 -0.67 -7.54
N CYS A 124 -10.98 0.35 -8.25
CA CYS A 124 -10.62 1.61 -7.60
C CYS A 124 -11.04 2.85 -8.37
N SER A 125 -11.15 3.96 -7.67
CA SER A 125 -11.46 5.28 -8.23
C SER A 125 -10.32 6.27 -7.98
N ALA A 126 -10.18 7.20 -8.90
CA ALA A 126 -9.32 8.37 -8.81
C ALA A 126 -10.11 9.59 -9.34
N PRO A 127 -10.30 10.64 -8.53
CA PRO A 127 -9.88 10.81 -7.13
C PRO A 127 -10.64 9.92 -6.14
N MET A 128 -10.31 10.03 -4.84
CA MET A 128 -11.12 9.46 -3.75
C MET A 128 -12.50 10.11 -3.74
N LEU A 129 -13.55 9.29 -3.64
CA LEU A 129 -14.95 9.74 -3.73
C LEU A 129 -15.64 9.79 -2.38
N THR A 130 -15.38 8.83 -1.49
CA THR A 130 -16.09 8.69 -0.22
C THR A 130 -15.27 9.13 0.98
N ILE A 131 -13.97 9.32 0.80
CA ILE A 131 -13.05 9.69 1.88
C ILE A 131 -13.11 11.21 2.13
N PRO A 132 -13.35 11.66 3.37
CA PRO A 132 -13.39 13.09 3.72
C PRO A 132 -12.09 13.83 3.38
N GLU A 133 -12.18 15.09 3.03
CA GLU A 133 -11.02 15.92 2.63
C GLU A 133 -9.97 16.07 3.74
N ASP A 134 -10.38 16.14 4.99
CA ASP A 134 -9.48 16.20 6.14
C ASP A 134 -8.65 14.92 6.26
N VAL A 135 -9.26 13.76 6.02
CA VAL A 135 -8.56 12.48 5.97
C VAL A 135 -7.59 12.44 4.80
N GLN A 136 -8.00 12.91 3.61
CA GLN A 136 -7.10 12.97 2.45
C GLN A 136 -5.88 13.86 2.71
N LYS A 137 -6.06 14.98 3.41
CA LYS A 137 -4.95 15.86 3.83
C LYS A 137 -4.03 15.16 4.84
N GLU A 138 -4.59 14.45 5.80
CA GLU A 138 -3.81 13.65 6.76
C GLU A 138 -2.96 12.59 6.06
N LEU A 139 -3.53 11.86 5.11
CA LEU A 139 -2.82 10.88 4.28
C LEU A 139 -1.69 11.53 3.46
N GLN A 140 -1.93 12.73 2.92
CA GLN A 140 -0.92 13.48 2.18
C GLN A 140 0.24 13.89 3.09
N GLU A 141 -0.04 14.43 4.27
CA GLU A 141 0.99 14.81 5.24
C GLU A 141 1.82 13.61 5.69
N MET A 142 1.17 12.48 5.98
CA MET A 142 1.87 11.23 6.30
C MET A 142 2.77 10.80 5.15
N SER A 143 2.26 10.78 3.92
CA SER A 143 3.02 10.41 2.73
C SER A 143 4.24 11.30 2.55
N TYR A 144 4.10 12.61 2.72
CA TYR A 144 5.20 13.57 2.57
C TYR A 144 6.29 13.36 3.64
N ARG A 145 5.91 13.11 4.88
CA ARG A 145 6.85 12.80 5.96
C ARG A 145 7.59 11.48 5.73
N ILE A 146 6.89 10.47 5.22
CA ILE A 146 7.49 9.17 4.89
C ILE A 146 8.54 9.33 3.78
N ILE A 147 8.16 9.92 2.63
CA ILE A 147 9.08 10.04 1.49
C ILE A 147 10.26 10.97 1.76
N GLU A 148 10.09 11.94 2.67
CA GLU A 148 11.15 12.79 3.15
C GLU A 148 12.14 12.00 4.03
N SER A 149 11.64 11.20 4.97
CA SER A 149 12.48 10.44 5.92
C SER A 149 13.37 9.39 5.25
N ILE A 150 12.96 8.88 4.09
CA ILE A 150 13.72 7.90 3.30
C ILE A 150 14.37 8.53 2.06
N GLU A 151 14.34 9.86 1.96
CA GLU A 151 15.00 10.65 0.92
C GLU A 151 14.66 10.22 -0.51
N VAL A 152 13.38 9.88 -0.76
CA VAL A 152 12.92 9.51 -2.11
C VAL A 152 13.19 10.64 -3.10
N ILE A 153 13.75 10.31 -4.26
CA ILE A 153 13.81 11.19 -5.44
C ILE A 153 13.01 10.51 -6.55
N GLY A 154 11.95 11.18 -6.99
CA GLY A 154 11.00 10.62 -7.96
C GLY A 154 9.68 10.21 -7.35
N GLY A 155 8.97 9.32 -8.05
CA GLY A 155 7.65 8.85 -7.65
C GLY A 155 7.69 7.78 -6.54
N CYS A 156 6.68 7.83 -5.69
CA CYS A 156 6.45 6.83 -4.65
C CYS A 156 4.95 6.59 -4.48
N ASN A 157 4.58 5.31 -4.39
CA ASN A 157 3.25 4.89 -4.00
C ASN A 157 3.22 4.64 -2.48
N CYS A 158 2.29 5.29 -1.78
CA CYS A 158 2.05 5.10 -0.35
C CYS A 158 0.69 4.44 -0.17
N GLN A 159 0.65 3.31 0.54
CA GLN A 159 -0.56 2.54 0.79
C GLN A 159 -0.95 2.58 2.26
N PHE A 160 -2.20 2.87 2.51
CA PHE A 160 -2.77 3.02 3.85
C PHE A 160 -4.01 2.14 4.02
N ALA A 161 -4.26 1.75 5.26
CA ALA A 161 -5.55 1.22 5.67
C ALA A 161 -6.21 2.17 6.67
N ARG A 162 -7.51 2.38 6.54
CA ARG A 162 -8.32 3.14 7.49
C ARG A 162 -9.43 2.26 8.03
N ASN A 163 -9.54 2.20 9.35
CA ASN A 163 -10.65 1.53 10.00
C ASN A 163 -11.92 2.36 9.81
N PRO A 164 -12.97 1.85 9.15
CA PRO A 164 -14.18 2.63 8.87
C PRO A 164 -14.98 2.98 10.13
N GLU A 165 -14.83 2.20 11.23
CA GLU A 165 -15.57 2.41 12.48
C GLU A 165 -14.86 3.42 13.39
N THR A 166 -13.54 3.30 13.53
CA THR A 166 -12.76 4.11 14.48
C THR A 166 -12.03 5.29 13.83
N GLY A 167 -11.91 5.30 12.50
CA GLY A 167 -11.12 6.27 11.77
C GLY A 167 -9.60 6.08 11.88
N ARG A 168 -9.12 5.05 12.61
CA ARG A 168 -7.68 4.78 12.77
C ARG A 168 -7.03 4.51 11.42
N ILE A 169 -5.95 5.22 11.13
CA ILE A 169 -5.17 5.07 9.90
C ILE A 169 -3.85 4.38 10.24
N VAL A 170 -3.45 3.44 9.38
CA VAL A 170 -2.14 2.78 9.43
C VAL A 170 -1.51 2.75 8.04
N VAL A 171 -0.19 2.91 7.97
CA VAL A 171 0.54 2.67 6.73
C VAL A 171 0.79 1.18 6.58
N ILE A 172 0.53 0.66 5.37
CA ILE A 172 0.70 -0.76 5.05
C ILE A 172 2.05 -0.98 4.37
N GLU A 173 2.28 -0.19 3.33
CA GLU A 173 3.43 -0.36 2.44
C GLU A 173 3.78 0.95 1.75
N ILE A 174 5.06 1.10 1.43
CA ILE A 174 5.55 2.14 0.53
C ILE A 174 6.34 1.50 -0.61
N ASN A 175 6.15 2.04 -1.79
CA ASN A 175 6.83 1.59 -3.01
C ASN A 175 7.59 2.77 -3.62
N PRO A 176 8.87 3.02 -3.24
CA PRO A 176 9.67 4.15 -3.74
C PRO A 176 10.16 3.90 -5.16
N ARG A 177 9.25 3.64 -6.05
CA ARG A 177 9.45 3.34 -7.47
C ARG A 177 8.18 3.58 -8.25
N THR A 178 8.26 3.69 -9.55
CA THR A 178 7.09 3.61 -10.43
C THR A 178 6.49 2.20 -10.38
N SER A 179 5.18 2.13 -10.37
CA SER A 179 4.39 0.90 -10.21
C SER A 179 3.21 0.87 -11.18
N ARG A 180 2.35 -0.13 -11.07
CA ARG A 180 1.07 -0.14 -11.80
C ARG A 180 0.18 1.01 -11.36
N SER A 181 0.11 1.29 -10.07
CA SER A 181 -0.64 2.43 -9.53
C SER A 181 -0.14 3.76 -10.11
N SER A 182 1.19 3.89 -10.30
CA SER A 182 1.77 5.06 -10.98
C SER A 182 1.33 5.15 -12.44
N ALA A 183 1.24 4.02 -13.15
CA ALA A 183 0.76 4.01 -14.53
C ALA A 183 -0.74 4.36 -14.59
N LEU A 184 -1.55 3.85 -13.65
CA LEU A 184 -2.95 4.21 -13.48
C LEU A 184 -3.09 5.71 -13.21
N ALA A 185 -2.38 6.23 -12.21
CA ALA A 185 -2.41 7.64 -11.85
C ALA A 185 -1.98 8.54 -13.02
N SER A 186 -0.94 8.14 -13.76
CA SER A 186 -0.50 8.88 -14.94
C SER A 186 -1.58 8.95 -16.03
N LYS A 187 -2.29 7.86 -16.27
CA LYS A 187 -3.41 7.85 -17.22
C LYS A 187 -4.62 8.63 -16.71
N ALA A 188 -4.91 8.50 -15.41
CA ALA A 188 -6.04 9.17 -14.79
C ALA A 188 -5.89 10.70 -14.74
N THR A 189 -4.68 11.19 -14.50
CA THR A 189 -4.41 12.62 -14.29
C THR A 189 -3.76 13.30 -15.48
N GLY A 190 -3.21 12.52 -16.42
CA GLY A 190 -2.34 13.03 -17.48
C GLY A 190 -0.93 13.41 -16.99
N PHE A 191 -0.60 13.21 -15.72
CA PHE A 191 0.71 13.51 -15.16
C PHE A 191 1.70 12.36 -15.45
N PRO A 192 2.81 12.60 -16.17
CA PRO A 192 3.72 11.55 -16.61
C PRO A 192 4.73 11.17 -15.51
N ILE A 193 4.33 10.45 -14.48
CA ILE A 193 5.15 10.16 -13.29
C ILE A 193 6.51 9.55 -13.65
N ALA A 194 6.55 8.58 -14.54
CA ALA A 194 7.81 7.92 -14.93
C ALA A 194 8.80 8.87 -15.62
N PHE A 195 8.29 9.72 -16.51
CA PHE A 195 9.11 10.73 -17.19
C PHE A 195 9.63 11.77 -16.20
N VAL A 196 8.77 12.28 -15.33
CA VAL A 196 9.17 13.25 -14.30
C VAL A 196 10.21 12.62 -13.36
N SER A 197 9.99 11.39 -12.89
CA SER A 197 10.95 10.68 -12.04
C SER A 197 12.33 10.55 -12.71
N ALA A 198 12.37 10.30 -14.03
CA ALA A 198 13.63 10.25 -14.77
C ALA A 198 14.33 11.60 -14.82
N LEU A 199 13.59 12.70 -15.04
CA LEU A 199 14.14 14.05 -15.00
C LEU A 199 14.71 14.41 -13.63
N LEU A 200 13.99 14.08 -12.56
CA LEU A 200 14.45 14.31 -11.18
C LEU A 200 15.72 13.49 -10.87
N ALA A 201 15.80 12.26 -11.35
CA ALA A 201 16.99 11.42 -11.22
C ALA A 201 18.21 11.99 -11.99
N CYS A 202 17.96 12.78 -13.05
CA CYS A 202 19.00 13.52 -13.78
C CYS A 202 19.39 14.85 -13.11
N GLY A 203 18.82 15.18 -11.97
CA GLY A 203 19.18 16.35 -11.16
C GLY A 203 18.32 17.59 -11.37
N LEU A 204 17.20 17.51 -12.12
CA LEU A 204 16.23 18.60 -12.18
C LEU A 204 15.39 18.61 -10.89
N THR A 205 14.84 19.79 -10.56
CA THR A 205 13.85 19.94 -9.51
C THR A 205 12.43 20.06 -10.09
N LEU A 206 11.41 19.92 -9.27
CA LEU A 206 10.03 20.14 -9.71
C LEU A 206 9.81 21.58 -10.20
N GLY A 207 10.53 22.54 -9.62
CA GLY A 207 10.51 23.94 -10.04
C GLY A 207 11.13 24.21 -11.40
N ASP A 208 12.00 23.34 -11.89
CA ASP A 208 12.65 23.46 -13.20
C ASP A 208 11.78 22.91 -14.36
N ILE A 209 10.74 22.14 -14.03
CA ILE A 209 9.95 21.44 -15.05
C ILE A 209 8.65 22.22 -15.34
N PRO A 210 8.46 22.72 -16.57
CA PRO A 210 7.24 23.43 -16.96
C PRO A 210 5.99 22.54 -16.84
N CYS A 211 4.90 23.10 -16.37
CA CYS A 211 3.63 22.39 -16.18
C CYS A 211 2.40 23.24 -16.54
N GLY A 212 2.15 23.41 -17.83
CA GLY A 212 0.91 24.01 -18.35
C GLY A 212 0.31 25.14 -17.51
N LYS A 213 -0.92 24.97 -17.05
CA LYS A 213 -1.64 25.98 -16.25
C LYS A 213 -1.04 26.27 -14.86
N TYR A 214 -0.20 25.37 -14.35
CA TYR A 214 0.42 25.55 -13.04
C TYR A 214 1.75 26.34 -13.11
N GLY A 215 2.28 26.56 -14.31
CA GLY A 215 3.60 27.16 -14.53
C GLY A 215 4.71 26.14 -14.39
N THR A 216 4.96 25.61 -13.19
CA THR A 216 5.96 24.59 -12.89
C THR A 216 5.37 23.46 -12.04
N LEU A 217 6.04 22.29 -12.05
CA LEU A 217 5.50 21.07 -11.41
C LEU A 217 5.42 21.17 -9.89
N ASP A 218 6.22 21.98 -9.24
CA ASP A 218 6.15 22.24 -7.80
C ASP A 218 4.79 22.81 -7.33
N LYS A 219 4.03 23.39 -8.27
CA LYS A 219 2.68 23.95 -8.05
C LYS A 219 1.55 23.05 -8.54
N TYR A 220 1.88 21.86 -9.00
CA TYR A 220 0.87 20.91 -9.48
C TYR A 220 -0.08 20.50 -8.37
N TYR A 221 -1.37 20.42 -8.71
CA TYR A 221 -2.44 19.90 -7.88
C TYR A 221 -3.40 19.06 -8.73
N PRO A 222 -3.88 17.89 -8.26
CA PRO A 222 -4.83 17.05 -9.01
C PRO A 222 -6.25 17.64 -8.91
N ASP A 223 -6.58 18.54 -9.82
CA ASP A 223 -7.85 19.31 -9.87
C ASP A 223 -8.74 18.94 -11.07
N GLY A 224 -8.60 17.72 -11.59
CA GLY A 224 -9.45 17.22 -12.66
C GLY A 224 -10.94 17.18 -12.24
N ASP A 225 -11.83 17.59 -13.17
CA ASP A 225 -13.29 17.61 -12.95
C ASP A 225 -13.99 16.32 -13.41
N TYR A 226 -13.27 15.22 -13.42
CA TYR A 226 -13.71 13.91 -13.87
C TYR A 226 -13.27 12.81 -12.90
N ILE A 227 -13.96 11.68 -12.97
CA ILE A 227 -13.67 10.49 -12.19
C ILE A 227 -13.14 9.41 -13.11
N VAL A 228 -12.08 8.74 -12.68
CA VAL A 228 -11.53 7.59 -13.39
C VAL A 228 -11.74 6.36 -12.53
N ILE A 229 -12.34 5.34 -13.12
CA ILE A 229 -12.54 4.04 -12.49
C ILE A 229 -11.64 3.02 -13.16
N LYS A 230 -10.86 2.30 -12.37
CA LYS A 230 -10.08 1.14 -12.81
C LYS A 230 -10.88 -0.12 -12.54
N PHE A 231 -10.94 -1.00 -13.52
CA PHE A 231 -11.51 -2.34 -13.41
C PHE A 231 -10.52 -3.38 -13.91
N ALA A 232 -10.27 -4.43 -13.12
CA ALA A 232 -9.32 -5.47 -13.47
C ALA A 232 -9.96 -6.57 -14.34
N ARG A 233 -9.16 -7.18 -15.21
CA ARG A 233 -9.51 -8.40 -15.93
C ARG A 233 -8.97 -9.60 -15.17
N TRP A 234 -9.83 -10.32 -14.50
CA TRP A 234 -9.47 -11.56 -13.81
C TRP A 234 -9.59 -12.73 -14.78
N ALA A 235 -8.52 -13.48 -14.92
CA ALA A 235 -8.41 -14.61 -15.84
C ALA A 235 -8.38 -15.93 -15.08
N PHE A 236 -9.40 -16.20 -14.25
CA PHE A 236 -9.50 -17.44 -13.46
C PHE A 236 -9.35 -18.69 -14.31
N GLU A 237 -9.81 -18.64 -15.56
CA GLU A 237 -9.68 -19.74 -16.54
C GLU A 237 -8.23 -20.14 -16.83
N LYS A 238 -7.26 -19.27 -16.55
CA LYS A 238 -5.81 -19.54 -16.71
C LYS A 238 -5.17 -20.17 -15.50
N PHE A 239 -5.82 -20.12 -14.35
CA PHE A 239 -5.30 -20.62 -13.08
C PHE A 239 -5.98 -21.92 -12.69
N LYS A 240 -5.48 -23.06 -13.23
CA LYS A 240 -6.04 -24.39 -12.95
C LYS A 240 -6.03 -24.68 -11.44
N GLY A 241 -7.20 -25.06 -10.91
CA GLY A 241 -7.39 -25.41 -9.51
C GLY A 241 -7.47 -24.22 -8.54
N ALA A 242 -7.49 -22.99 -9.04
CA ALA A 242 -7.76 -21.82 -8.23
C ALA A 242 -9.29 -21.61 -8.07
N GLU A 243 -9.70 -21.20 -6.89
CA GLU A 243 -11.08 -20.75 -6.67
C GLU A 243 -11.33 -19.43 -7.40
N ASP A 244 -12.55 -19.25 -7.91
CA ASP A 244 -13.03 -18.03 -8.59
C ASP A 244 -13.35 -16.93 -7.55
N LYS A 245 -12.36 -16.66 -6.67
CA LYS A 245 -12.47 -15.65 -5.61
C LYS A 245 -11.27 -14.73 -5.61
N LEU A 246 -11.53 -13.45 -5.34
CA LEU A 246 -10.49 -12.48 -5.07
C LEU A 246 -9.96 -12.65 -3.65
N GLY A 247 -8.69 -12.37 -3.46
CA GLY A 247 -8.00 -12.50 -2.18
C GLY A 247 -6.64 -11.82 -2.21
N THR A 248 -5.76 -12.22 -1.31
CA THR A 248 -4.43 -11.62 -1.14
C THR A 248 -3.46 -11.90 -2.29
N GLN A 249 -3.76 -12.88 -3.15
CA GLN A 249 -2.96 -13.19 -4.33
C GLN A 249 -3.56 -12.52 -5.56
N MET A 250 -2.69 -11.90 -6.36
CA MET A 250 -3.11 -11.25 -7.60
C MET A 250 -3.56 -12.26 -8.65
N ARG A 251 -4.75 -12.03 -9.22
CA ARG A 251 -5.38 -12.82 -10.28
C ARG A 251 -5.55 -12.05 -11.58
N ALA A 252 -5.41 -10.74 -11.52
CA ALA A 252 -5.56 -9.87 -12.69
C ALA A 252 -4.43 -10.10 -13.71
N VAL A 253 -4.80 -10.11 -14.98
CA VAL A 253 -3.88 -10.18 -16.13
C VAL A 253 -3.90 -8.91 -16.98
N GLY A 254 -4.76 -7.98 -16.67
CA GLY A 254 -4.90 -6.70 -17.32
C GLY A 254 -5.94 -5.85 -16.62
N GLU A 255 -6.05 -4.60 -17.07
CA GLU A 255 -6.98 -3.63 -16.51
C GLU A 255 -7.52 -2.71 -17.61
N VAL A 256 -8.71 -2.16 -17.36
CA VAL A 256 -9.31 -1.10 -18.16
C VAL A 256 -9.65 0.08 -17.27
N MET A 257 -9.73 1.26 -17.86
CA MET A 257 -10.19 2.47 -17.20
C MET A 257 -11.38 3.04 -17.93
N SER A 258 -12.35 3.50 -17.16
CA SER A 258 -13.47 4.31 -17.64
C SER A 258 -13.36 5.70 -17.02
N ILE A 259 -13.63 6.72 -17.83
CA ILE A 259 -13.57 8.13 -17.43
C ILE A 259 -14.96 8.71 -17.60
N GLY A 260 -15.44 9.41 -16.59
CA GLY A 260 -16.76 10.06 -16.58
C GLY A 260 -16.80 11.28 -15.67
N LYS A 261 -17.91 12.02 -15.73
CA LYS A 261 -18.23 13.14 -14.84
C LYS A 261 -19.35 12.77 -13.90
#